data_469fb59c322eefa90a25b9723c3be4d7
#
_entry.id   469fb59c322eefa90a25b9723c3be4d7
#
_cell.length_a   1.000
_cell.length_b   1.000
_cell.length_c   1.000
_cell.angle_alpha   90.00
_cell.angle_beta   90.00
_cell.angle_gamma   90.00
#
_symmetry.space_group_name_H-M   'P 1'
#
loop_
_entity.id
_entity.type
_entity.pdbx_description
1 polymer ?
#
loop_
_entity_poly.entity_id
_entity_poly.type
_entity_poly.pdbx_seq_one_letter_code
_entity_poly.pdbx_strand_id
1 'polypeptide(L)'
;MTTLTLTELCNLIGEVLDESLASSYWVKAEISSLSEKGGHLYLELVESGKLKVERGVSAKMRAMCWAGNKELLLAYFESETGQTLQAGMSVLVEAEVQYHPVYGLSLSIVGIDPSYTLGDIARQRQQTITQLQKDGLLEAQQLLSLPTLTRRIAVISSANAAGYEDFKHQLDNSGYRFDTQLFAAVMQGENAAKSIIAALEGIEGFDAVVIIRGGGATTDLSCFDDYALCAVCAQFELPIITGIGHTRDVAVLDLVAHKALKTPTAVAEWLIHRMDEQANRIAELLTRLQRTAERQILIRRHRVEMLEQRLAACNPERIYQRGYSLLTKNGKIIRSVQDLKKGDIVTTHMADGSRDLNVID
;
A
#
# COMPACT_ATOMS: atom_id res chain seq x y z
N MET A 1 -17.38 -35.18 66.53
CA MET A 1 -16.70 -34.14 65.72
C MET A 1 -15.20 -34.29 66.03
N THR A 2 -14.43 -34.61 64.99
CA THR A 2 -12.94 -34.68 65.07
C THR A 2 -12.38 -33.25 65.04
N THR A 3 -11.62 -32.90 66.04
CA THR A 3 -10.94 -31.57 66.08
C THR A 3 -9.58 -31.73 65.40
N LEU A 4 -9.40 -31.00 64.30
CA LEU A 4 -8.14 -30.97 63.55
C LEU A 4 -7.46 -29.62 63.68
N THR A 5 -6.17 -29.62 63.65
CA THR A 5 -5.37 -28.39 63.46
C THR A 5 -5.50 -27.95 62.02
N LEU A 6 -5.22 -26.64 61.72
CA LEU A 6 -5.23 -26.12 60.35
C LEU A 6 -4.27 -26.90 59.41
N THR A 7 -3.10 -27.29 59.93
CA THR A 7 -2.13 -28.08 59.17
C THR A 7 -2.65 -29.46 58.82
N GLU A 8 -3.26 -30.16 59.79
CA GLU A 8 -3.86 -31.47 59.56
C GLU A 8 -5.00 -31.40 58.54
N LEU A 9 -5.83 -30.34 58.60
CA LEU A 9 -6.88 -30.12 57.57
C LEU A 9 -6.31 -29.86 56.19
N CYS A 10 -5.25 -28.99 56.11
CA CYS A 10 -4.61 -28.73 54.81
C CYS A 10 -3.92 -29.98 54.24
N ASN A 11 -3.31 -30.82 55.08
CA ASN A 11 -2.72 -32.07 54.61
C ASN A 11 -3.79 -33.05 54.08
N LEU A 12 -4.91 -33.17 54.81
CA LEU A 12 -6.05 -33.99 54.38
C LEU A 12 -6.64 -33.50 53.03
N ILE A 13 -6.71 -32.20 52.83
CA ILE A 13 -7.15 -31.61 51.52
C ILE A 13 -6.14 -32.01 50.42
N GLY A 14 -4.83 -31.93 50.73
CA GLY A 14 -3.80 -32.31 49.79
C GLY A 14 -3.90 -33.80 49.39
N GLU A 15 -4.01 -34.71 50.39
CA GLU A 15 -4.16 -36.14 50.13
C GLU A 15 -5.39 -36.47 49.26
N VAL A 16 -6.53 -35.85 49.55
CA VAL A 16 -7.76 -36.04 48.76
C VAL A 16 -7.61 -35.52 47.33
N LEU A 17 -6.94 -34.40 47.15
CA LEU A 17 -6.69 -33.84 45.81
C LEU A 17 -5.70 -34.69 45.02
N ASP A 18 -4.62 -35.15 45.66
CA ASP A 18 -3.62 -36.02 45.04
C ASP A 18 -4.20 -37.36 44.62
N GLU A 19 -5.05 -37.98 45.46
CA GLU A 19 -5.76 -39.23 45.13
C GLU A 19 -6.81 -39.03 44.02
N SER A 20 -7.54 -37.91 44.02
CA SER A 20 -8.67 -37.66 43.09
C SER A 20 -8.22 -37.05 41.77
N LEU A 21 -7.12 -36.31 41.76
CA LEU A 21 -6.61 -35.54 40.60
C LEU A 21 -5.15 -35.89 40.24
N ALA A 22 -4.83 -37.17 40.35
CA ALA A 22 -3.46 -37.69 40.11
C ALA A 22 -3.01 -37.67 38.65
N SER A 23 -3.92 -37.34 37.69
CA SER A 23 -3.61 -37.34 36.26
C SER A 23 -3.36 -35.90 35.76
N SER A 24 -2.62 -35.77 34.66
CA SER A 24 -2.58 -34.54 33.91
C SER A 24 -3.87 -34.34 33.15
N TYR A 25 -4.25 -33.06 32.94
CA TYR A 25 -5.46 -32.65 32.23
C TYR A 25 -5.12 -31.64 31.15
N TRP A 26 -5.75 -31.78 29.99
CA TRP A 26 -5.73 -30.75 28.97
C TRP A 26 -6.73 -29.65 29.29
N VAL A 27 -6.21 -28.46 29.62
CA VAL A 27 -7.01 -27.31 30.06
C VAL A 27 -6.96 -26.23 28.99
N LYS A 28 -8.17 -25.80 28.55
CA LYS A 28 -8.34 -24.62 27.69
C LYS A 28 -8.46 -23.39 28.55
N ALA A 29 -7.64 -22.39 28.32
CA ALA A 29 -7.68 -21.14 29.05
C ALA A 29 -7.09 -19.99 28.24
N GLU A 30 -7.36 -18.77 28.66
CA GLU A 30 -6.70 -17.56 28.19
C GLU A 30 -5.64 -17.15 29.22
N ILE A 31 -4.50 -16.70 28.77
CA ILE A 31 -3.44 -16.19 29.64
C ILE A 31 -3.77 -14.74 29.99
N SER A 32 -4.17 -14.49 31.24
CA SER A 32 -4.43 -13.13 31.75
C SER A 32 -3.17 -12.37 32.10
N SER A 33 -2.17 -13.06 32.62
CA SER A 33 -0.86 -12.49 32.91
C SER A 33 0.25 -13.52 32.83
N LEU A 34 1.45 -13.08 32.46
CA LEU A 34 2.62 -13.91 32.34
C LEU A 34 3.82 -13.18 32.94
N SER A 35 4.57 -13.85 33.80
CA SER A 35 5.77 -13.29 34.42
C SER A 35 6.81 -14.37 34.68
N GLU A 36 8.08 -13.99 34.59
CA GLU A 36 9.20 -14.87 34.88
C GLU A 36 9.88 -14.45 36.21
N LYS A 37 10.08 -15.41 37.11
CA LYS A 37 10.79 -15.20 38.36
C LYS A 37 11.58 -16.46 38.72
N GLY A 38 12.85 -16.30 39.09
CA GLY A 38 13.71 -17.39 39.56
C GLY A 38 13.90 -18.52 38.53
N GLY A 39 13.80 -18.22 37.23
CA GLY A 39 13.90 -19.19 36.18
C GLY A 39 12.58 -19.95 35.88
N HIS A 40 11.52 -19.71 36.65
CA HIS A 40 10.20 -20.32 36.48
C HIS A 40 9.25 -19.35 35.77
N LEU A 41 8.30 -19.90 34.99
CA LEU A 41 7.26 -19.12 34.33
C LEU A 41 5.97 -19.19 35.18
N TYR A 42 5.45 -18.03 35.54
CA TYR A 42 4.20 -17.89 36.30
C TYR A 42 3.13 -17.32 35.38
N LEU A 43 2.01 -18.04 35.28
CA LEU A 43 0.87 -17.67 34.47
C LEU A 43 -0.37 -17.51 35.34
N GLU A 44 -1.25 -16.65 34.93
CA GLU A 44 -2.60 -16.59 35.44
C GLU A 44 -3.55 -16.96 34.32
N LEU A 45 -4.21 -18.11 34.45
CA LEU A 45 -5.12 -18.64 33.47
C LEU A 45 -6.54 -18.25 33.84
N VAL A 46 -7.31 -17.79 32.84
CA VAL A 46 -8.70 -17.35 32.99
C VAL A 46 -9.58 -18.02 31.92
N GLU A 47 -10.85 -18.20 32.26
CA GLU A 47 -11.89 -18.56 31.30
C GLU A 47 -12.94 -17.46 31.30
N SER A 48 -13.17 -16.83 30.13
CA SER A 48 -14.21 -15.83 29.92
C SER A 48 -15.54 -16.54 29.75
N GLY A 49 -16.48 -16.34 30.66
CA GLY A 49 -17.76 -17.05 30.66
C GLY A 49 -18.96 -16.20 30.33
N LYS A 50 -20.02 -16.88 29.85
CA LYS A 50 -21.34 -16.28 29.62
C LYS A 50 -22.14 -15.99 30.92
N LEU A 51 -21.62 -16.38 32.08
CA LEU A 51 -22.26 -16.14 33.37
C LEU A 51 -21.88 -14.74 33.87
N LYS A 52 -22.91 -13.93 34.21
CA LYS A 52 -22.80 -12.60 34.81
C LYS A 52 -22.28 -12.67 36.25
N VAL A 53 -21.04 -13.04 36.43
CA VAL A 53 -20.30 -12.86 37.67
C VAL A 53 -19.33 -11.68 37.48
N GLU A 54 -19.06 -10.94 38.51
CA GLU A 54 -18.28 -9.69 38.48
C GLU A 54 -17.04 -9.78 37.55
N ARG A 55 -17.02 -8.94 36.51
CA ARG A 55 -15.96 -8.81 35.47
C ARG A 55 -15.94 -9.87 34.37
N GLY A 56 -16.98 -10.72 34.17
CA GLY A 56 -17.04 -11.61 33.01
C GLY A 56 -16.10 -12.82 33.00
N VAL A 57 -15.39 -13.09 34.10
CA VAL A 57 -14.49 -14.24 34.27
C VAL A 57 -15.24 -15.37 34.96
N SER A 58 -15.31 -16.56 34.33
CA SER A 58 -15.97 -17.75 34.90
C SER A 58 -15.07 -18.55 35.82
N ALA A 59 -13.80 -18.63 35.50
CA ALA A 59 -12.78 -19.35 36.28
C ALA A 59 -11.45 -18.61 36.17
N LYS A 60 -10.67 -18.71 37.26
CA LYS A 60 -9.33 -18.13 37.36
C LYS A 60 -8.43 -19.02 38.20
N MET A 61 -7.25 -19.37 37.69
CA MET A 61 -6.30 -20.21 38.39
C MET A 61 -4.85 -19.81 38.10
N ARG A 62 -4.01 -19.90 39.09
CA ARG A 62 -2.56 -19.70 38.94
C ARG A 62 -1.95 -20.96 38.34
N ALA A 63 -1.02 -20.77 37.39
CA ALA A 63 -0.28 -21.86 36.78
C ALA A 63 1.23 -21.55 36.81
N MET A 64 2.03 -22.58 36.88
CA MET A 64 3.49 -22.47 36.89
C MET A 64 4.07 -23.46 35.88
N CYS A 65 5.06 -23.02 35.12
CA CYS A 65 5.94 -23.91 34.36
C CYS A 65 7.32 -23.87 35.01
N TRP A 66 7.78 -25.02 35.48
CA TRP A 66 9.07 -25.14 36.17
C TRP A 66 10.23 -24.97 35.20
N ALA A 67 11.38 -24.49 35.71
CA ALA A 67 12.58 -24.21 34.92
C ALA A 67 13.03 -25.39 34.03
N GLY A 68 12.86 -26.64 34.50
CA GLY A 68 13.23 -27.84 33.74
C GLY A 68 12.44 -28.02 32.45
N ASN A 69 11.18 -27.62 32.40
CA ASN A 69 10.29 -27.77 31.24
C ASN A 69 10.10 -26.47 30.46
N LYS A 70 10.37 -25.32 31.10
CA LYS A 70 10.10 -24.00 30.56
C LYS A 70 10.76 -23.77 29.19
N GLU A 71 12.06 -23.99 29.10
CA GLU A 71 12.81 -23.70 27.86
C GLU A 71 12.33 -24.56 26.71
N LEU A 72 12.09 -25.84 26.97
CA LEU A 72 11.59 -26.80 25.96
C LEU A 72 10.19 -26.44 25.52
N LEU A 73 9.30 -26.08 26.45
CA LEU A 73 7.91 -25.73 26.18
C LEU A 73 7.81 -24.43 25.38
N LEU A 74 8.56 -23.38 25.76
CA LEU A 74 8.59 -22.11 25.06
C LEU A 74 9.20 -22.28 23.65
N ALA A 75 10.32 -22.97 23.52
CA ALA A 75 10.95 -23.22 22.22
C ALA A 75 10.04 -24.04 21.29
N TYR A 76 9.35 -25.05 21.82
CA TYR A 76 8.39 -25.84 21.04
C TYR A 76 7.20 -24.97 20.57
N PHE A 77 6.62 -24.20 21.48
CA PHE A 77 5.51 -23.31 21.14
C PHE A 77 5.91 -22.28 20.08
N GLU A 78 7.08 -21.65 20.24
CA GLU A 78 7.57 -20.65 19.30
C GLU A 78 7.94 -21.27 17.93
N SER A 79 8.50 -22.48 17.90
CA SER A 79 8.83 -23.16 16.64
C SER A 79 7.60 -23.50 15.81
N GLU A 80 6.49 -23.89 16.46
CA GLU A 80 5.26 -24.29 15.78
C GLU A 80 4.35 -23.10 15.43
N THR A 81 4.27 -22.10 16.34
CA THR A 81 3.35 -20.97 16.16
C THR A 81 4.02 -19.74 15.51
N GLY A 82 5.35 -19.66 15.55
CA GLY A 82 6.10 -18.47 15.15
C GLY A 82 5.94 -17.30 16.13
N GLN A 83 5.30 -17.51 17.28
CA GLN A 83 4.99 -16.47 18.26
C GLN A 83 5.54 -16.84 19.64
N THR A 84 5.96 -15.83 20.40
CA THR A 84 6.29 -16.02 21.83
C THR A 84 5.01 -16.06 22.65
N LEU A 85 4.99 -16.88 23.67
CA LEU A 85 3.86 -16.99 24.59
C LEU A 85 3.68 -15.65 25.34
N GLN A 86 2.46 -15.08 25.32
CA GLN A 86 2.15 -13.77 25.92
C GLN A 86 0.72 -13.73 26.50
N ALA A 87 0.44 -12.70 27.30
CA ALA A 87 -0.90 -12.45 27.79
C ALA A 87 -1.89 -12.19 26.63
N GLY A 88 -3.16 -12.54 26.82
CA GLY A 88 -4.21 -12.46 25.81
C GLY A 88 -4.32 -13.68 24.90
N MET A 89 -3.37 -14.59 24.90
CA MET A 89 -3.41 -15.79 24.07
C MET A 89 -4.33 -16.87 24.67
N SER A 90 -5.16 -17.47 23.80
CA SER A 90 -5.88 -18.70 24.10
C SER A 90 -4.96 -19.90 23.92
N VAL A 91 -4.82 -20.71 24.96
CA VAL A 91 -3.92 -21.86 24.99
C VAL A 91 -4.64 -23.14 25.41
N LEU A 92 -4.14 -24.26 24.94
CA LEU A 92 -4.46 -25.60 25.43
C LEU A 92 -3.21 -26.12 26.10
N VAL A 93 -3.22 -26.18 27.44
CA VAL A 93 -2.08 -26.63 28.25
C VAL A 93 -2.37 -27.96 28.90
N GLU A 94 -1.39 -28.83 28.92
CA GLU A 94 -1.41 -30.02 29.77
C GLU A 94 -0.91 -29.61 31.16
N ALA A 95 -1.72 -29.81 32.17
CA ALA A 95 -1.48 -29.34 33.51
C ALA A 95 -1.82 -30.40 34.56
N GLU A 96 -1.00 -30.46 35.58
CA GLU A 96 -1.24 -31.22 36.81
C GLU A 96 -1.74 -30.29 37.91
N VAL A 97 -2.69 -30.76 38.70
CA VAL A 97 -3.19 -29.99 39.84
C VAL A 97 -2.24 -30.16 41.00
N GLN A 98 -1.77 -29.06 41.57
CA GLN A 98 -0.87 -29.06 42.74
C GLN A 98 -1.49 -28.25 43.86
N TYR A 99 -1.43 -28.78 45.07
CA TYR A 99 -1.84 -28.10 46.27
C TYR A 99 -0.66 -27.94 47.25
N HIS A 100 -0.54 -26.72 47.76
CA HIS A 100 0.47 -26.43 48.81
C HIS A 100 -0.23 -25.80 49.98
N PRO A 101 0.00 -26.29 51.25
CA PRO A 101 -0.68 -25.77 52.44
C PRO A 101 -0.59 -24.27 52.68
N VAL A 102 0.50 -23.64 52.21
CA VAL A 102 0.74 -22.18 52.39
C VAL A 102 0.30 -21.39 51.14
N TYR A 103 0.52 -21.94 49.92
CA TYR A 103 0.33 -21.19 48.67
C TYR A 103 -1.02 -21.50 47.99
N GLY A 104 -1.72 -22.53 48.48
CA GLY A 104 -3.03 -22.95 47.95
C GLY A 104 -2.94 -23.78 46.68
N LEU A 105 -4.01 -23.77 45.90
CA LEU A 105 -4.20 -24.55 44.69
C LEU A 105 -3.54 -23.84 43.51
N SER A 106 -2.83 -24.59 42.68
CA SER A 106 -2.19 -24.10 41.45
C SER A 106 -2.10 -25.23 40.41
N LEU A 107 -1.80 -24.90 39.17
CA LEU A 107 -1.53 -25.83 38.10
C LEU A 107 -0.03 -25.87 37.80
N SER A 108 0.52 -27.05 37.61
CA SER A 108 1.88 -27.26 37.05
C SER A 108 1.76 -27.59 35.57
N ILE A 109 2.23 -26.70 34.69
CA ILE A 109 2.16 -26.93 33.26
C ILE A 109 3.29 -27.88 32.86
N VAL A 110 2.91 -28.99 32.23
CA VAL A 110 3.84 -30.03 31.74
C VAL A 110 3.92 -30.07 30.23
N GLY A 111 2.87 -29.56 29.51
CA GLY A 111 2.81 -29.50 28.07
C GLY A 111 1.95 -28.39 27.52
N ILE A 112 2.07 -28.12 26.25
CA ILE A 112 1.24 -27.15 25.50
C ILE A 112 0.95 -27.70 24.12
N ASP A 113 -0.28 -27.48 23.61
CA ASP A 113 -0.65 -27.80 22.24
C ASP A 113 -0.73 -26.50 21.38
N PRO A 114 0.28 -26.24 20.54
CA PRO A 114 0.30 -25.06 19.69
C PRO A 114 -0.83 -25.01 18.65
N SER A 115 -1.34 -26.18 18.23
CA SER A 115 -2.36 -26.28 17.17
C SER A 115 -3.69 -25.64 17.59
N TYR A 116 -4.00 -25.65 18.88
CA TYR A 116 -5.16 -24.98 19.43
C TYR A 116 -5.07 -23.47 19.28
N THR A 117 -3.90 -22.88 19.63
CA THR A 117 -3.66 -21.45 19.51
C THR A 117 -3.71 -20.98 18.06
N LEU A 118 -3.08 -21.74 17.14
CA LEU A 118 -3.12 -21.47 15.69
C LEU A 118 -4.55 -21.52 15.15
N GLY A 119 -5.34 -22.49 15.59
CA GLY A 119 -6.76 -22.62 15.21
C GLY A 119 -7.60 -21.44 15.72
N ASP A 120 -7.33 -20.93 16.92
CA ASP A 120 -8.03 -19.77 17.48
C ASP A 120 -7.65 -18.47 16.73
N ILE A 121 -6.37 -18.26 16.46
CA ILE A 121 -5.87 -17.13 15.64
C ILE A 121 -6.53 -17.12 14.25
N ALA A 122 -6.53 -18.27 13.58
CA ALA A 122 -7.14 -18.40 12.26
C ALA A 122 -8.65 -18.12 12.30
N ARG A 123 -9.34 -18.56 13.35
CA ARG A 123 -10.78 -18.29 13.56
C ARG A 123 -11.04 -16.81 13.81
N GLN A 124 -10.28 -16.15 14.68
CA GLN A 124 -10.40 -14.72 14.96
C GLN A 124 -10.18 -13.90 13.69
N ARG A 125 -9.12 -14.21 12.94
CA ARG A 125 -8.85 -13.57 11.64
C ARG A 125 -10.02 -13.71 10.68
N GLN A 126 -10.59 -14.90 10.54
CA GLN A 126 -11.74 -15.13 9.66
C GLN A 126 -12.99 -14.36 10.13
N GLN A 127 -13.18 -14.22 11.43
CA GLN A 127 -14.25 -13.41 12.00
C GLN A 127 -14.06 -11.93 11.66
N THR A 128 -12.84 -11.38 11.81
CA THR A 128 -12.50 -10.00 11.42
C THR A 128 -12.79 -9.76 9.94
N ILE A 129 -12.32 -10.64 9.04
CA ILE A 129 -12.59 -10.53 7.60
C ILE A 129 -14.09 -10.54 7.31
N THR A 130 -14.83 -11.47 7.91
CA THR A 130 -16.28 -11.59 7.71
C THR A 130 -17.02 -10.34 8.21
N GLN A 131 -16.58 -9.77 9.32
CA GLN A 131 -17.15 -8.55 9.85
C GLN A 131 -16.88 -7.35 8.94
N LEU A 132 -15.63 -7.17 8.49
CA LEU A 132 -15.26 -6.11 7.54
C LEU A 132 -16.02 -6.22 6.22
N GLN A 133 -16.28 -7.44 5.74
CA GLN A 133 -17.10 -7.68 4.55
C GLN A 133 -18.56 -7.25 4.76
N LYS A 134 -19.16 -7.60 5.92
CA LYS A 134 -20.55 -7.22 6.26
C LYS A 134 -20.70 -5.71 6.37
N ASP A 135 -19.68 -5.03 6.89
CA ASP A 135 -19.66 -3.58 7.07
C ASP A 135 -19.28 -2.82 5.78
N GLY A 136 -18.93 -3.55 4.68
CA GLY A 136 -18.56 -2.97 3.40
C GLY A 136 -17.21 -2.24 3.41
N LEU A 137 -16.34 -2.56 4.37
CA LEU A 137 -15.07 -1.86 4.60
C LEU A 137 -13.88 -2.48 3.85
N LEU A 138 -14.00 -3.71 3.37
CA LEU A 138 -12.87 -4.46 2.81
C LEU A 138 -12.27 -3.80 1.55
N GLU A 139 -13.10 -3.18 0.73
CA GLU A 139 -12.70 -2.58 -0.55
C GLU A 139 -12.66 -1.03 -0.50
N ALA A 140 -13.00 -0.42 0.65
CA ALA A 140 -13.16 1.02 0.76
C ALA A 140 -11.88 1.80 0.37
N GLN A 141 -10.72 1.35 0.81
CA GLN A 141 -9.43 1.96 0.46
C GLN A 141 -9.06 1.81 -1.01
N GLN A 142 -9.47 0.73 -1.67
CA GLN A 142 -9.17 0.48 -3.08
C GLN A 142 -9.92 1.44 -4.01
N LEU A 143 -11.03 2.01 -3.54
CA LEU A 143 -11.80 3.02 -4.26
C LEU A 143 -11.17 4.42 -4.22
N LEU A 144 -10.25 4.68 -3.30
CA LEU A 144 -9.55 5.94 -3.21
C LEU A 144 -8.56 6.10 -4.38
N SER A 145 -8.45 7.31 -4.90
CA SER A 145 -7.49 7.63 -5.94
C SER A 145 -6.20 8.17 -5.34
N LEU A 146 -5.06 7.56 -5.66
CA LEU A 146 -3.76 8.14 -5.36
C LEU A 146 -3.50 9.35 -6.27
N PRO A 147 -2.98 10.47 -5.73
CA PRO A 147 -2.52 11.59 -6.54
C PRO A 147 -1.52 11.14 -7.60
N THR A 148 -1.55 11.77 -8.77
CA THR A 148 -0.62 11.46 -9.88
C THR A 148 0.83 11.59 -9.45
N LEU A 149 1.14 12.61 -8.63
CA LEU A 149 2.44 12.82 -8.00
C LEU A 149 2.28 12.69 -6.49
N THR A 150 2.56 11.49 -5.97
CA THR A 150 2.53 11.18 -4.53
C THR A 150 3.88 11.55 -3.93
N ARG A 151 3.97 12.73 -3.31
CA ARG A 151 5.23 13.28 -2.78
C ARG A 151 5.25 13.41 -1.27
N ARG A 152 4.14 13.84 -0.66
CA ARG A 152 4.03 14.01 0.79
C ARG A 152 3.50 12.73 1.40
N ILE A 153 4.34 12.03 2.14
CA ILE A 153 4.05 10.69 2.63
C ILE A 153 4.15 10.69 4.16
N ALA A 154 3.05 10.37 4.83
CA ALA A 154 3.06 10.09 6.24
C ALA A 154 3.49 8.63 6.44
N VAL A 155 4.51 8.39 7.26
CA VAL A 155 5.03 7.04 7.51
C VAL A 155 4.74 6.66 8.95
N ILE A 156 3.98 5.60 9.15
CA ILE A 156 3.74 5.01 10.46
C ILE A 156 4.70 3.83 10.64
N SER A 157 5.59 3.93 11.61
CA SER A 157 6.57 2.90 11.93
C SER A 157 7.12 3.09 13.34
N SER A 158 7.91 2.14 13.84
CA SER A 158 8.65 2.39 15.08
C SER A 158 9.84 3.32 14.82
N ALA A 159 10.16 4.19 15.79
CA ALA A 159 11.16 5.26 15.64
C ALA A 159 12.56 4.77 15.25
N ASN A 160 12.95 3.55 15.68
CA ASN A 160 14.28 2.98 15.45
C ASN A 160 14.22 1.73 14.56
N ALA A 161 13.21 1.62 13.66
CA ALA A 161 13.08 0.47 12.80
C ALA A 161 14.07 0.55 11.63
N ALA A 162 14.94 -0.45 11.48
CA ALA A 162 15.82 -0.58 10.32
C ALA A 162 15.04 -0.49 8.99
N GLY A 163 13.84 -1.09 8.94
CA GLY A 163 12.99 -1.01 7.75
C GLY A 163 12.53 0.41 7.39
N TYR A 164 12.38 1.31 8.37
CA TYR A 164 12.11 2.72 8.09
C TYR A 164 13.35 3.44 7.52
N GLU A 165 14.53 3.14 8.07
CA GLU A 165 15.79 3.70 7.57
C GLU A 165 16.06 3.24 6.13
N ASP A 166 15.86 1.95 5.85
CA ASP A 166 16.01 1.39 4.50
C ASP A 166 15.01 2.02 3.51
N PHE A 167 13.75 2.16 3.91
CA PHE A 167 12.72 2.83 3.12
C PHE A 167 13.12 4.27 2.77
N LYS A 168 13.52 5.05 3.78
CA LYS A 168 13.93 6.44 3.60
C LYS A 168 15.16 6.56 2.73
N HIS A 169 16.19 5.76 3.00
CA HIS A 169 17.43 5.74 2.21
C HIS A 169 17.16 5.45 0.73
N GLN A 170 16.25 4.53 0.43
CA GLN A 170 15.89 4.19 -0.94
C GLN A 170 15.16 5.34 -1.65
N LEU A 171 14.25 6.04 -0.96
CA LEU A 171 13.58 7.23 -1.50
C LEU A 171 14.57 8.38 -1.74
N ASP A 172 15.47 8.65 -0.80
CA ASP A 172 16.46 9.71 -0.89
C ASP A 172 17.43 9.49 -2.07
N ASN A 173 17.73 8.23 -2.40
CA ASN A 173 18.61 7.86 -3.51
C ASN A 173 17.90 7.81 -4.88
N SER A 174 16.58 7.97 -4.95
CA SER A 174 15.81 7.81 -6.19
C SER A 174 15.95 8.95 -7.21
N GLY A 175 16.56 10.08 -6.82
CA GLY A 175 16.59 11.29 -7.64
C GLY A 175 15.28 12.10 -7.62
N TYR A 176 14.21 11.61 -7.01
CA TYR A 176 12.97 12.33 -6.78
C TYR A 176 12.93 12.95 -5.39
N ARG A 177 12.21 14.05 -5.26
CA ARG A 177 12.03 14.71 -3.95
C ARG A 177 10.75 14.21 -3.31
N PHE A 178 10.88 13.28 -2.36
CA PHE A 178 9.83 12.88 -1.44
C PHE A 178 9.91 13.67 -0.14
N ASP A 179 8.77 14.05 0.40
CA ASP A 179 8.62 14.69 1.70
C ASP A 179 7.97 13.67 2.64
N THR A 180 8.81 13.05 3.49
CA THR A 180 8.37 11.97 4.39
C THR A 180 8.39 12.44 5.82
N GLN A 181 7.30 12.22 6.56
CA GLN A 181 7.20 12.49 7.99
C GLN A 181 6.89 11.19 8.74
N LEU A 182 7.69 10.91 9.76
CA LEU A 182 7.49 9.75 10.64
C LEU A 182 6.48 10.08 11.74
N PHE A 183 5.45 9.24 11.83
CA PHE A 183 4.51 9.16 12.94
C PHE A 183 4.86 7.88 13.72
N ALA A 184 5.57 8.07 14.83
CA ALA A 184 6.08 6.94 15.60
C ALA A 184 4.95 6.17 16.28
N ALA A 185 4.91 4.85 16.05
CA ALA A 185 3.94 3.96 16.65
C ALA A 185 4.60 2.65 17.13
N VAL A 186 3.97 2.02 18.10
CA VAL A 186 4.33 0.65 18.49
C VAL A 186 3.80 -0.29 17.41
N MET A 187 4.67 -1.12 16.83
CA MET A 187 4.35 -1.97 15.69
C MET A 187 4.21 -3.46 16.05
N GLN A 188 4.22 -3.80 17.35
CA GLN A 188 4.16 -5.19 17.86
C GLN A 188 3.44 -5.25 19.21
N GLY A 189 2.81 -6.40 19.50
CA GLY A 189 2.13 -6.66 20.77
C GLY A 189 0.75 -5.99 20.89
N GLU A 190 0.11 -6.17 22.05
CA GLU A 190 -1.30 -5.78 22.28
C GLU A 190 -1.62 -4.30 22.09
N ASN A 191 -0.63 -3.42 22.29
CA ASN A 191 -0.81 -1.97 22.17
C ASN A 191 -0.58 -1.44 20.75
N ALA A 192 -0.15 -2.29 19.81
CA ALA A 192 0.20 -1.86 18.46
C ALA A 192 -1.01 -1.26 17.72
N ALA A 193 -2.14 -1.94 17.71
CA ALA A 193 -3.35 -1.46 17.05
C ALA A 193 -3.77 -0.07 17.57
N LYS A 194 -3.81 0.13 18.88
CA LYS A 194 -4.16 1.41 19.50
C LYS A 194 -3.15 2.51 19.17
N SER A 195 -1.86 2.17 19.15
CA SER A 195 -0.78 3.11 18.84
C SER A 195 -0.83 3.57 17.37
N ILE A 196 -1.13 2.67 16.44
CA ILE A 196 -1.28 3.00 15.02
C ILE A 196 -2.52 3.86 14.78
N ILE A 197 -3.66 3.55 15.44
CA ILE A 197 -4.88 4.37 15.36
C ILE A 197 -4.59 5.80 15.86
N ALA A 198 -3.93 5.95 17.01
CA ALA A 198 -3.57 7.26 17.54
C ALA A 198 -2.60 8.03 16.61
N ALA A 199 -1.70 7.32 15.91
CA ALA A 199 -0.82 7.93 14.92
C ALA A 199 -1.60 8.43 13.69
N LEU A 200 -2.62 7.69 13.23
CA LEU A 200 -3.48 8.08 12.10
C LEU A 200 -4.26 9.37 12.40
N GLU A 201 -4.73 9.57 13.63
CA GLU A 201 -5.48 10.77 14.03
C GLU A 201 -4.68 12.07 13.87
N GLY A 202 -3.35 12.00 13.88
CA GLY A 202 -2.46 13.16 13.71
C GLY A 202 -2.04 13.45 12.27
N ILE A 203 -2.56 12.72 11.27
CA ILE A 203 -2.11 12.83 9.88
C ILE A 203 -3.04 13.74 9.09
N GLU A 204 -2.54 14.93 8.73
CA GLU A 204 -3.23 15.89 7.88
C GLU A 204 -2.29 16.45 6.80
N GLY A 205 -2.80 16.68 5.60
CA GLY A 205 -2.08 17.36 4.53
C GLY A 205 -1.05 16.52 3.78
N PHE A 206 -1.16 15.20 3.83
CA PHE A 206 -0.34 14.25 3.07
C PHE A 206 -1.06 13.73 1.82
N ASP A 207 -0.31 13.11 0.93
CA ASP A 207 -0.83 12.51 -0.30
C ASP A 207 -1.19 11.03 -0.11
N ALA A 208 -0.49 10.35 0.79
CA ALA A 208 -0.71 8.95 1.17
C ALA A 208 -0.12 8.65 2.55
N VAL A 209 -0.59 7.57 3.16
CA VAL A 209 -0.04 7.00 4.38
C VAL A 209 0.66 5.68 4.06
N VAL A 210 1.83 5.49 4.63
CA VAL A 210 2.60 4.25 4.51
C VAL A 210 2.75 3.64 5.90
N ILE A 211 2.26 2.41 6.08
CA ILE A 211 2.42 1.64 7.31
C ILE A 211 3.47 0.57 7.05
N ILE A 212 4.63 0.72 7.67
CA ILE A 212 5.75 -0.21 7.48
C ILE A 212 6.26 -0.75 8.80
N ARG A 213 6.65 -2.02 8.76
CA ARG A 213 7.28 -2.70 9.88
C ARG A 213 8.73 -3.04 9.55
N GLY A 214 9.64 -2.79 10.49
CA GLY A 214 11.03 -3.25 10.40
C GLY A 214 11.15 -4.76 10.55
N GLY A 215 12.16 -5.36 9.94
CA GLY A 215 12.49 -6.77 10.13
C GLY A 215 12.91 -7.03 11.58
N GLY A 216 12.10 -7.80 12.32
CA GLY A 216 12.41 -8.31 13.65
C GLY A 216 12.31 -9.84 13.65
N ALA A 217 12.94 -10.49 14.63
CA ALA A 217 13.02 -11.95 14.74
C ALA A 217 11.66 -12.64 14.98
N THR A 218 10.60 -11.91 15.29
CA THR A 218 9.26 -12.46 15.55
C THR A 218 8.30 -12.13 14.41
N THR A 219 7.69 -13.17 13.86
CA THR A 219 6.72 -13.09 12.75
C THR A 219 5.30 -12.74 13.21
N ASP A 220 5.11 -12.25 14.44
CA ASP A 220 3.79 -11.93 14.96
C ASP A 220 3.18 -10.74 14.22
N LEU A 221 2.17 -11.01 13.39
CA LEU A 221 1.38 -10.06 12.64
C LEU A 221 -0.06 -9.93 13.19
N SER A 222 -0.37 -10.61 14.30
CA SER A 222 -1.73 -10.69 14.85
C SER A 222 -2.32 -9.31 15.19
N CYS A 223 -1.47 -8.35 15.59
CA CYS A 223 -1.90 -6.98 15.85
C CYS A 223 -2.48 -6.25 14.62
N PHE A 224 -2.12 -6.67 13.40
CA PHE A 224 -2.66 -6.15 12.15
C PHE A 224 -3.92 -6.87 11.67
N ASP A 225 -4.38 -7.88 12.41
CA ASP A 225 -5.64 -8.58 12.19
C ASP A 225 -6.76 -8.01 13.10
N ASP A 226 -6.46 -6.97 13.90
CA ASP A 226 -7.42 -6.31 14.77
C ASP A 226 -8.50 -5.58 13.96
N TYR A 227 -9.77 -5.84 14.31
CA TYR A 227 -10.92 -5.26 13.61
C TYR A 227 -10.96 -3.73 13.72
N ALA A 228 -10.69 -3.16 14.90
CA ALA A 228 -10.78 -1.71 15.11
C ALA A 228 -9.72 -0.97 14.27
N LEU A 229 -8.49 -1.49 14.23
CA LEU A 229 -7.42 -0.96 13.39
C LEU A 229 -7.82 -1.04 11.90
N CYS A 230 -8.26 -2.20 11.43
CA CYS A 230 -8.65 -2.40 10.04
C CYS A 230 -9.84 -1.50 9.63
N ALA A 231 -10.82 -1.33 10.51
CA ALA A 231 -11.97 -0.47 10.25
C ALA A 231 -11.59 1.02 10.18
N VAL A 232 -10.72 1.50 11.08
CA VAL A 232 -10.18 2.87 11.02
C VAL A 232 -9.38 3.09 9.73
N CYS A 233 -8.51 2.16 9.38
CA CYS A 233 -7.73 2.25 8.14
C CYS A 233 -8.63 2.21 6.90
N ALA A 234 -9.69 1.38 6.89
CA ALA A 234 -10.65 1.31 5.78
C ALA A 234 -11.37 2.63 5.53
N GLN A 235 -11.71 3.34 6.60
CA GLN A 235 -12.46 4.61 6.57
C GLN A 235 -11.56 5.84 6.46
N PHE A 236 -10.24 5.66 6.49
CA PHE A 236 -9.31 6.78 6.42
C PHE A 236 -9.36 7.46 5.05
N GLU A 237 -9.35 8.79 5.03
CA GLU A 237 -9.56 9.59 3.80
C GLU A 237 -8.39 9.52 2.82
N LEU A 238 -7.18 9.22 3.30
CA LEU A 238 -5.99 9.09 2.46
C LEU A 238 -5.71 7.62 2.12
N PRO A 239 -5.20 7.33 0.91
CA PRO A 239 -4.78 5.98 0.55
C PRO A 239 -3.70 5.44 1.49
N ILE A 240 -3.93 4.25 2.03
CA ILE A 240 -3.00 3.55 2.92
C ILE A 240 -2.25 2.48 2.14
N ILE A 241 -0.93 2.53 2.23
CA ILE A 241 -0.02 1.55 1.60
C ILE A 241 0.66 0.79 2.73
N THR A 242 0.62 -0.54 2.69
CA THR A 242 1.26 -1.38 3.71
C THR A 242 2.54 -2.02 3.20
N GLY A 243 3.52 -2.15 4.10
CA GLY A 243 4.77 -2.89 3.88
C GLY A 243 5.15 -3.64 5.16
N ILE A 244 4.20 -4.44 5.68
CA ILE A 244 4.30 -5.12 6.97
C ILE A 244 4.49 -6.62 6.84
N GLY A 245 4.12 -7.23 5.70
CA GLY A 245 4.04 -8.66 5.51
C GLY A 245 5.35 -9.32 5.11
N HIS A 246 5.42 -10.63 5.37
CA HIS A 246 6.38 -11.56 4.79
C HIS A 246 5.70 -12.40 3.70
N THR A 247 6.51 -13.14 2.93
CA THR A 247 6.05 -13.90 1.74
C THR A 247 4.96 -14.94 2.03
N ARG A 248 4.78 -15.36 3.29
CA ARG A 248 3.84 -16.42 3.70
C ARG A 248 2.62 -15.94 4.46
N ASP A 249 2.67 -14.78 5.10
CA ASP A 249 1.61 -14.30 6.00
C ASP A 249 1.09 -12.94 5.54
N VAL A 250 -0.14 -12.91 5.06
CA VAL A 250 -0.87 -11.69 4.67
C VAL A 250 -1.72 -11.27 5.86
N ALA A 251 -1.52 -10.09 6.44
CA ALA A 251 -2.34 -9.56 7.51
C ALA A 251 -3.73 -9.11 6.99
N VAL A 252 -4.75 -9.03 7.86
CA VAL A 252 -6.07 -8.50 7.47
C VAL A 252 -5.96 -7.04 7.04
N LEU A 253 -5.08 -6.27 7.66
CA LEU A 253 -4.81 -4.90 7.25
C LEU A 253 -4.32 -4.79 5.80
N ASP A 254 -3.55 -5.77 5.30
CA ASP A 254 -3.12 -5.83 3.90
C ASP A 254 -4.29 -6.02 2.92
N LEU A 255 -5.35 -6.73 3.35
CA LEU A 255 -6.56 -6.93 2.54
C LEU A 255 -7.38 -5.65 2.42
N VAL A 256 -7.35 -4.82 3.47
CA VAL A 256 -8.08 -3.55 3.55
C VAL A 256 -7.33 -2.42 2.85
N ALA A 257 -6.00 -2.45 2.86
CA ALA A 257 -5.15 -1.38 2.35
C ALA A 257 -5.40 -1.06 0.87
N HIS A 258 -5.16 0.19 0.49
CA HIS A 258 -5.17 0.62 -0.92
C HIS A 258 -4.16 -0.18 -1.75
N LYS A 259 -2.98 -0.42 -1.20
CA LYS A 259 -1.93 -1.26 -1.79
C LYS A 259 -1.14 -1.98 -0.71
N ALA A 260 -1.07 -3.30 -0.80
CA ALA A 260 -0.24 -4.11 0.07
C ALA A 260 1.05 -4.53 -0.66
N LEU A 261 2.17 -4.39 0.01
CA LEU A 261 3.50 -4.77 -0.44
C LEU A 261 4.22 -5.55 0.67
N LYS A 262 5.22 -6.34 0.29
CA LYS A 262 5.82 -7.31 1.21
C LYS A 262 6.82 -6.72 2.21
N THR A 263 7.49 -5.63 1.83
CA THR A 263 8.59 -5.05 2.63
C THR A 263 8.58 -3.53 2.52
N PRO A 264 9.18 -2.83 3.48
CA PRO A 264 9.39 -1.38 3.38
C PRO A 264 10.11 -0.95 2.11
N THR A 265 11.13 -1.69 1.68
CA THR A 265 11.87 -1.44 0.45
C THR A 265 11.00 -1.60 -0.79
N ALA A 266 10.13 -2.62 -0.82
CA ALA A 266 9.17 -2.79 -1.92
C ALA A 266 8.17 -1.63 -2.02
N VAL A 267 7.79 -1.02 -0.87
CA VAL A 267 6.96 0.20 -0.86
C VAL A 267 7.71 1.37 -1.48
N ALA A 268 8.98 1.56 -1.10
CA ALA A 268 9.82 2.61 -1.69
C ALA A 268 9.98 2.43 -3.21
N GLU A 269 10.30 1.22 -3.67
CA GLU A 269 10.41 0.89 -5.11
C GLU A 269 9.12 1.18 -5.86
N TRP A 270 7.98 0.81 -5.30
CA TRP A 270 6.69 1.06 -5.92
C TRP A 270 6.38 2.55 -6.04
N LEU A 271 6.69 3.36 -5.02
CA LEU A 271 6.53 4.81 -5.06
C LEU A 271 7.45 5.46 -6.11
N ILE A 272 8.71 5.01 -6.18
CA ILE A 272 9.69 5.47 -7.18
C ILE A 272 9.20 5.12 -8.59
N HIS A 273 8.76 3.88 -8.81
CA HIS A 273 8.25 3.44 -10.11
C HIS A 273 7.07 4.28 -10.60
N ARG A 274 6.16 4.65 -9.70
CA ARG A 274 5.06 5.57 -10.05
C ARG A 274 5.56 6.94 -10.51
N MET A 275 6.63 7.47 -9.89
CA MET A 275 7.25 8.72 -10.33
C MET A 275 7.91 8.57 -11.69
N ASP A 276 8.61 7.44 -11.92
CA ASP A 276 9.23 7.11 -13.23
C ASP A 276 8.18 7.03 -14.34
N GLU A 277 7.05 6.38 -14.09
CA GLU A 277 5.93 6.32 -15.05
C GLU A 277 5.44 7.72 -15.46
N GLN A 278 5.29 8.64 -14.49
CA GLN A 278 4.88 10.02 -14.79
C GLN A 278 5.96 10.80 -15.53
N ALA A 279 7.22 10.65 -15.15
CA ALA A 279 8.36 11.26 -15.84
C ALA A 279 8.43 10.80 -17.30
N ASN A 280 8.31 9.50 -17.54
CA ASN A 280 8.28 8.91 -18.88
C ASN A 280 7.10 9.41 -19.72
N ARG A 281 5.92 9.53 -19.12
CA ARG A 281 4.72 10.07 -19.78
C ARG A 281 4.92 11.52 -20.22
N ILE A 282 5.55 12.35 -19.37
CA ILE A 282 5.88 13.73 -19.72
C ILE A 282 6.89 13.78 -20.87
N ALA A 283 7.95 12.95 -20.85
CA ALA A 283 8.94 12.86 -21.90
C ALA A 283 8.31 12.43 -23.24
N GLU A 284 7.40 11.48 -23.23
CA GLU A 284 6.66 11.05 -24.41
C GLU A 284 5.79 12.18 -24.97
N LEU A 285 5.05 12.88 -24.12
CA LEU A 285 4.22 14.02 -24.54
C LEU A 285 5.06 15.14 -25.13
N LEU A 286 6.22 15.45 -24.58
CA LEU A 286 7.17 16.44 -25.13
C LEU A 286 7.66 16.02 -26.52
N THR A 287 8.06 14.76 -26.67
CA THR A 287 8.50 14.21 -27.96
C THR A 287 7.38 14.29 -29.03
N ARG A 288 6.17 13.96 -28.63
CA ARG A 288 4.99 14.04 -29.51
C ARG A 288 4.66 15.48 -29.91
N LEU A 289 4.80 16.42 -28.97
CA LEU A 289 4.61 17.84 -29.22
C LEU A 289 5.62 18.36 -30.23
N GLN A 290 6.92 18.06 -30.04
CA GLN A 290 7.99 18.45 -30.95
C GLN A 290 7.75 17.93 -32.38
N ARG A 291 7.49 16.62 -32.53
CA ARG A 291 7.20 16.02 -33.85
C ARG A 291 5.98 16.66 -34.53
N THR A 292 4.96 16.99 -33.75
CA THR A 292 3.74 17.64 -34.27
C THR A 292 4.04 19.06 -34.76
N ALA A 293 4.81 19.83 -33.97
CA ALA A 293 5.23 21.17 -34.33
C ALA A 293 6.09 21.17 -35.60
N GLU A 294 7.11 20.31 -35.68
CA GLU A 294 7.97 20.14 -36.87
C GLU A 294 7.14 19.81 -38.13
N ARG A 295 6.22 18.86 -38.00
CA ARG A 295 5.32 18.49 -39.11
C ARG A 295 4.46 19.67 -39.57
N GLN A 296 3.92 20.46 -38.65
CA GLN A 296 3.13 21.64 -38.97
C GLN A 296 3.96 22.73 -39.67
N ILE A 297 5.20 22.94 -39.22
CA ILE A 297 6.13 23.86 -39.86
C ILE A 297 6.45 23.41 -41.28
N LEU A 298 6.73 22.12 -41.49
CA LEU A 298 7.02 21.55 -42.80
C LEU A 298 5.83 21.74 -43.77
N ILE A 299 4.62 21.43 -43.33
CA ILE A 299 3.41 21.62 -44.14
C ILE A 299 3.21 23.07 -44.50
N ARG A 300 3.46 24.02 -43.59
CA ARG A 300 3.33 25.45 -43.85
C ARG A 300 4.40 25.95 -44.82
N ARG A 301 5.65 25.49 -44.67
CA ARG A 301 6.72 25.80 -45.64
C ARG A 301 6.41 25.32 -47.07
N HIS A 302 6.00 24.06 -47.18
CA HIS A 302 5.60 23.50 -48.47
C HIS A 302 4.45 24.28 -49.11
N ARG A 303 3.47 24.73 -48.32
CA ARG A 303 2.38 25.58 -48.80
C ARG A 303 2.88 26.93 -49.31
N VAL A 304 3.85 27.55 -48.65
CA VAL A 304 4.48 28.81 -49.14
C VAL A 304 5.21 28.57 -50.42
N GLU A 305 6.04 27.52 -50.52
CA GLU A 305 6.76 27.16 -51.75
C GLU A 305 5.81 26.92 -52.95
N MET A 306 4.72 26.23 -52.72
CA MET A 306 3.70 26.01 -53.76
C MET A 306 3.03 27.30 -54.22
N LEU A 307 2.80 28.24 -53.31
CA LEU A 307 2.24 29.57 -53.66
C LEU A 307 3.26 30.40 -54.41
N GLU A 308 4.52 30.37 -54.03
CA GLU A 308 5.59 31.05 -54.77
C GLU A 308 5.75 30.52 -56.18
N GLN A 309 5.70 29.18 -56.37
CA GLN A 309 5.75 28.56 -57.70
C GLN A 309 4.53 28.99 -58.54
N ARG A 310 3.33 29.04 -57.98
CA ARG A 310 2.14 29.52 -58.69
C ARG A 310 2.28 30.99 -59.07
N LEU A 311 2.76 31.85 -58.18
CA LEU A 311 3.02 33.26 -58.50
C LEU A 311 4.08 33.38 -59.62
N ALA A 312 5.17 32.63 -59.53
CA ALA A 312 6.22 32.62 -60.57
C ALA A 312 5.69 32.10 -61.92
N ALA A 313 4.76 31.16 -61.91
CA ALA A 313 4.12 30.67 -63.15
C ALA A 313 3.16 31.70 -63.77
N CYS A 314 2.59 32.57 -62.96
CA CYS A 314 1.69 33.65 -63.44
C CYS A 314 2.44 34.93 -63.84
N ASN A 315 3.78 34.97 -63.68
CA ASN A 315 4.55 36.17 -64.04
C ASN A 315 4.55 36.37 -65.59
N PRO A 316 3.99 37.49 -66.09
CA PRO A 316 3.97 37.75 -67.53
C PRO A 316 5.32 37.77 -68.18
N GLU A 317 6.36 38.25 -67.49
CA GLU A 317 7.71 38.33 -68.01
C GLU A 317 8.25 36.95 -68.46
N ARG A 318 8.01 35.87 -67.70
CA ARG A 318 8.39 34.51 -68.08
C ARG A 318 7.63 34.01 -69.30
N ILE A 319 6.42 34.48 -69.50
CA ILE A 319 5.62 34.12 -70.70
C ILE A 319 6.22 34.84 -71.92
N TYR A 320 6.61 36.12 -71.76
CA TYR A 320 7.29 36.87 -72.84
C TYR A 320 8.68 36.32 -73.19
N GLN A 321 9.48 35.92 -72.17
CA GLN A 321 10.80 35.27 -72.43
C GLN A 321 10.72 33.96 -73.21
N ARG A 322 9.60 33.26 -73.18
CA ARG A 322 9.34 32.02 -73.97
C ARG A 322 8.92 32.33 -75.41
N GLY A 323 8.93 33.59 -75.82
CA GLY A 323 8.58 34.01 -77.19
C GLY A 323 7.09 34.27 -77.43
N TYR A 324 6.30 34.26 -76.36
CA TYR A 324 4.88 34.65 -76.45
C TYR A 324 4.78 36.17 -76.39
N SER A 325 3.82 36.71 -77.12
CA SER A 325 3.51 38.13 -77.07
C SER A 325 2.03 38.33 -76.63
N LEU A 326 1.76 39.39 -75.91
CA LEU A 326 0.42 39.84 -75.55
C LEU A 326 -0.05 40.92 -76.51
N LEU A 327 -1.17 40.69 -77.14
CA LEU A 327 -1.78 41.69 -78.02
C LEU A 327 -2.84 42.47 -77.28
N THR A 328 -2.76 43.82 -77.36
CA THR A 328 -3.74 44.73 -76.80
C THR A 328 -4.30 45.65 -77.89
N LYS A 329 -5.56 46.00 -77.80
CA LYS A 329 -6.23 47.02 -78.61
C LYS A 329 -6.89 48.02 -77.70
N ASN A 330 -6.52 49.30 -77.78
CA ASN A 330 -7.05 50.34 -76.90
C ASN A 330 -6.89 49.99 -75.43
N GLY A 331 -5.76 49.37 -75.00
CA GLY A 331 -5.50 48.99 -73.60
C GLY A 331 -6.23 47.72 -73.11
N LYS A 332 -7.02 47.04 -73.94
CA LYS A 332 -7.70 45.78 -73.61
C LYS A 332 -6.98 44.59 -74.29
N ILE A 333 -6.81 43.51 -73.51
CA ILE A 333 -6.20 42.26 -74.02
C ILE A 333 -7.13 41.63 -75.02
N ILE A 334 -6.58 41.28 -76.21
CA ILE A 334 -7.25 40.59 -77.27
C ILE A 334 -7.14 39.07 -76.95
N ARG A 335 -8.28 38.39 -76.88
CA ARG A 335 -8.30 36.95 -76.56
C ARG A 335 -8.77 36.09 -77.74
N SER A 336 -9.34 36.69 -78.73
CA SER A 336 -9.84 36.01 -79.95
C SER A 336 -9.45 36.77 -81.18
N VAL A 337 -9.11 36.04 -82.27
CA VAL A 337 -8.95 36.59 -83.63
C VAL A 337 -10.17 37.31 -84.11
N GLN A 338 -11.36 36.91 -83.68
CA GLN A 338 -12.62 37.52 -84.03
C GLN A 338 -12.81 38.98 -83.57
N ASP A 339 -12.01 39.35 -82.54
CA ASP A 339 -12.01 40.75 -82.00
C ASP A 339 -11.18 41.71 -82.85
N LEU A 340 -10.50 41.18 -83.93
CA LEU A 340 -9.65 41.94 -84.81
C LEU A 340 -10.37 42.19 -86.18
N LYS A 341 -10.19 43.39 -86.71
CA LYS A 341 -10.70 43.76 -88.01
C LYS A 341 -9.55 44.30 -88.88
N LYS A 342 -9.61 44.10 -90.15
CA LYS A 342 -8.65 44.68 -91.09
C LYS A 342 -8.52 46.16 -90.91
N GLY A 343 -7.28 46.60 -90.75
CA GLY A 343 -6.91 48.03 -90.45
C GLY A 343 -6.85 48.42 -88.95
N ASP A 344 -7.12 47.47 -88.08
CA ASP A 344 -6.95 47.72 -86.67
C ASP A 344 -5.45 47.89 -86.27
N ILE A 345 -5.17 48.82 -85.38
CA ILE A 345 -3.83 48.97 -84.76
C ILE A 345 -3.85 48.23 -83.42
N VAL A 346 -2.99 47.24 -83.30
CA VAL A 346 -2.79 46.43 -82.11
C VAL A 346 -1.41 46.63 -81.56
N THR A 347 -1.26 46.80 -80.26
CA THR A 347 0.04 46.87 -79.60
C THR A 347 0.44 45.48 -79.16
N THR A 348 1.59 44.99 -79.63
CA THR A 348 2.17 43.74 -79.17
C THR A 348 3.17 44.03 -78.04
N HIS A 349 3.10 43.32 -76.93
CA HIS A 349 3.99 43.40 -75.81
C HIS A 349 4.90 42.18 -75.83
N MET A 350 6.18 42.35 -75.81
CA MET A 350 7.24 41.33 -75.75
C MET A 350 8.16 41.56 -74.57
N ALA A 351 9.17 40.67 -74.33
CA ALA A 351 10.06 40.74 -73.19
C ALA A 351 10.93 42.04 -73.24
N ASP A 352 11.22 42.57 -74.40
CA ASP A 352 12.16 43.70 -74.63
C ASP A 352 11.41 44.99 -74.95
N GLY A 353 10.09 45.00 -74.96
CA GLY A 353 9.30 46.18 -75.23
C GLY A 353 7.98 45.93 -75.90
N SER A 354 7.35 47.03 -76.40
CA SER A 354 6.06 46.95 -77.10
C SER A 354 6.15 47.68 -78.44
N ARG A 355 5.39 47.13 -79.43
CA ARG A 355 5.34 47.69 -80.79
C ARG A 355 3.91 47.62 -81.32
N ASP A 356 3.54 48.66 -82.07
CA ASP A 356 2.25 48.69 -82.76
C ASP A 356 2.33 47.97 -84.09
N LEU A 357 1.39 47.13 -84.39
CA LEU A 357 1.24 46.36 -85.60
C LEU A 357 -0.15 46.66 -86.25
N ASN A 358 -0.16 46.72 -87.53
CA ASN A 358 -1.43 46.83 -88.25
C ASN A 358 -1.95 45.40 -88.69
N VAL A 359 -3.20 45.15 -88.48
CA VAL A 359 -3.87 43.94 -88.98
C VAL A 359 -4.13 44.07 -90.45
N ILE A 360 -3.52 43.17 -91.27
CA ILE A 360 -3.54 43.30 -92.71
C ILE A 360 -4.66 42.44 -93.31
N ASP A 361 -4.97 41.32 -92.72
CA ASP A 361 -6.03 40.39 -93.12
C ASP A 361 -7.06 40.07 -92.08
#